data_df63766d11bfc375a418de2ec559adec
#
_entry.id   df63766d11bfc375a418de2ec559adec
#
_cell.length_a   1.000
_cell.length_b   1.000
_cell.length_c   1.000
_cell.angle_alpha   90.00
_cell.angle_beta   90.00
_cell.angle_gamma   90.00
#
_symmetry.space_group_name_H-M   'P 1'
#
loop_
_entity.id
_entity.type
_entity.pdbx_description
1 polymer ?
#
loop_
_entity_poly.entity_id
_entity_poly.type
_entity_poly.pdbx_seq_one_letter_code
_entity_poly.pdbx_strand_id
1 'polypeptide(L)'
;MALRLRSLPRGARGRYLRGALWALFLYYLAILSVLLFFGGLFQLDRVWGGSVNLEPFHTIRSYVRFYHNTGSPVSIMNLLGNVVIMVPLGMLLPVLFRTMRHFWACLPLCALTAVGVEWLQWVTATGAADVDDSILNFLGAALGYLLVRLCQLAAGRRKNK
;
A
#
# COMPACT_ATOMS: atom_id res chain seq x y z
N MET A 1 -22.20 12.95 6.26
CA MET A 1 -22.52 13.79 5.09
C MET A 1 -22.54 12.89 3.85
N ALA A 2 -23.74 12.39 3.48
CA ALA A 2 -23.88 11.54 2.30
C ALA A 2 -23.97 12.44 1.07
N LEU A 3 -22.93 12.49 0.26
CA LEU A 3 -22.94 13.15 -1.04
C LEU A 3 -24.05 12.52 -1.91
N ARG A 4 -25.20 13.21 -1.99
CA ARG A 4 -26.29 12.87 -2.91
C ARG A 4 -25.84 13.19 -4.35
N LEU A 5 -25.15 12.26 -4.98
CA LEU A 5 -24.88 12.29 -6.42
C LEU A 5 -26.17 12.00 -7.23
N ARG A 6 -27.24 12.76 -7.04
CA ARG A 6 -28.59 12.47 -7.58
C ARG A 6 -28.89 13.06 -8.97
N SER A 7 -27.96 13.78 -9.60
CA SER A 7 -28.25 14.59 -10.79
C SER A 7 -27.84 14.01 -12.17
N LEU A 8 -27.06 12.91 -12.22
CA LEU A 8 -26.68 12.30 -13.50
C LEU A 8 -27.48 11.00 -13.79
N PRO A 9 -27.79 10.66 -15.04
CA PRO A 9 -28.42 9.37 -15.41
C PRO A 9 -27.62 8.19 -14.83
N ARG A 10 -28.27 7.17 -14.29
CA ARG A 10 -27.61 6.04 -13.63
C ARG A 10 -26.49 5.39 -14.43
N GLY A 11 -26.62 5.28 -15.75
CA GLY A 11 -25.62 4.71 -16.65
C GLY A 11 -24.37 5.59 -16.84
N ALA A 12 -24.54 6.91 -16.98
CA ALA A 12 -23.42 7.83 -17.16
C ALA A 12 -22.60 7.99 -15.87
N ARG A 13 -23.26 8.16 -14.72
CA ARG A 13 -22.58 8.25 -13.41
C ARG A 13 -21.71 7.07 -13.08
N GLY A 14 -22.18 5.85 -13.34
CA GLY A 14 -21.41 4.64 -13.09
C GLY A 14 -20.13 4.59 -13.93
N ARG A 15 -20.19 5.05 -15.17
CA ARG A 15 -19.04 5.11 -16.08
C ARG A 15 -18.04 6.19 -15.64
N TYR A 16 -18.49 7.40 -15.32
CA TYR A 16 -17.61 8.47 -14.84
C TYR A 16 -16.95 8.12 -13.53
N LEU A 17 -17.69 7.56 -12.56
CA LEU A 17 -17.12 7.15 -11.27
C LEU A 17 -16.08 6.03 -11.46
N ARG A 18 -16.36 5.04 -12.29
CA ARG A 18 -15.39 3.98 -12.60
C ARG A 18 -14.16 4.53 -13.30
N GLY A 19 -14.31 5.44 -14.26
CA GLY A 19 -13.20 6.12 -14.92
C GLY A 19 -12.34 6.92 -13.94
N ALA A 20 -12.95 7.67 -13.03
CA ALA A 20 -12.25 8.40 -11.99
C ALA A 20 -11.48 7.49 -11.02
N LEU A 21 -12.07 6.34 -10.62
CA LEU A 21 -11.40 5.36 -9.77
C LEU A 21 -10.20 4.71 -10.48
N TRP A 22 -10.30 4.43 -11.78
CA TRP A 22 -9.19 3.94 -12.56
C TRP A 22 -8.08 5.00 -12.73
N ALA A 23 -8.45 6.25 -12.99
CA ALA A 23 -7.49 7.35 -13.04
C ALA A 23 -6.76 7.53 -11.70
N LEU A 24 -7.49 7.46 -10.58
CA LEU A 24 -6.93 7.49 -9.24
C LEU A 24 -5.97 6.31 -8.99
N PHE A 25 -6.33 5.11 -9.43
CA PHE A 25 -5.50 3.92 -9.27
C PHE A 25 -4.20 4.03 -10.08
N LEU A 26 -4.28 4.45 -11.34
CA LEU A 26 -3.10 4.67 -12.19
C LEU A 26 -2.20 5.78 -11.65
N TYR A 27 -2.79 6.89 -11.19
CA TYR A 27 -2.07 7.97 -10.54
C TYR A 27 -1.35 7.47 -9.27
N TYR A 28 -2.05 6.69 -8.43
CA TYR A 28 -1.46 6.07 -7.26
C TYR A 28 -0.28 5.16 -7.63
N LEU A 29 -0.43 4.29 -8.65
CA LEU A 29 0.66 3.42 -9.10
C LEU A 29 1.86 4.21 -9.60
N ALA A 30 1.64 5.34 -10.29
CA ALA A 30 2.71 6.22 -10.73
C ALA A 30 3.44 6.85 -9.53
N ILE A 31 2.71 7.40 -8.56
CA ILE A 31 3.30 7.95 -7.32
C ILE A 31 4.04 6.86 -6.55
N LEU A 32 3.43 5.68 -6.38
CA LEU A 32 4.06 4.54 -5.72
C LEU A 32 5.39 4.17 -6.38
N SER A 33 5.41 4.08 -7.71
CA SER A 33 6.63 3.79 -8.47
C SER A 33 7.70 4.86 -8.25
N VAL A 34 7.31 6.14 -8.23
CA VAL A 34 8.25 7.23 -7.96
C VAL A 34 8.82 7.13 -6.54
N LEU A 35 7.97 6.93 -5.55
CA LEU A 35 8.41 6.85 -4.14
C LEU A 35 9.31 5.64 -3.88
N LEU A 36 8.97 4.48 -4.45
CA LEU A 36 9.71 3.23 -4.23
C LEU A 36 11.05 3.18 -4.99
N PHE A 37 11.09 3.70 -6.21
CA PHE A 37 12.26 3.55 -7.06
C PHE A 37 13.09 4.82 -7.20
N PHE A 38 12.50 6.00 -6.99
CA PHE A 38 13.18 7.29 -7.16
C PHE A 38 13.38 8.04 -5.83
N GLY A 39 12.67 7.68 -4.75
CA GLY A 39 12.84 8.28 -3.43
C GLY A 39 14.26 8.16 -2.87
N GLY A 40 14.99 7.15 -3.29
CA GLY A 40 16.38 6.95 -2.91
C GLY A 40 17.43 7.48 -3.91
N LEU A 41 17.07 8.20 -4.98
CA LEU A 41 18.03 8.76 -5.94
C LEU A 41 19.00 9.79 -5.30
N PHE A 42 18.68 10.30 -4.11
CA PHE A 42 19.53 11.23 -3.36
C PHE A 42 20.53 10.53 -2.42
N GLN A 43 20.55 9.19 -2.36
CA GLN A 43 21.55 8.43 -1.62
C GLN A 43 22.69 8.03 -2.58
N LEU A 44 23.79 8.73 -2.51
CA LEU A 44 24.95 8.62 -3.42
C LEU A 44 25.76 7.31 -3.27
N ASP A 45 25.54 6.50 -2.23
CA ASP A 45 26.35 5.33 -1.90
C ASP A 45 25.66 4.00 -2.24
N ARG A 46 25.05 3.90 -3.42
CA ARG A 46 24.36 2.67 -3.83
C ARG A 46 25.33 1.66 -4.43
N VAL A 47 25.55 0.58 -3.72
CA VAL A 47 26.25 -0.61 -4.24
C VAL A 47 25.22 -1.53 -4.90
N TRP A 48 25.48 -1.96 -6.13
CA TRP A 48 24.71 -3.00 -6.81
C TRP A 48 24.67 -4.26 -5.94
N GLY A 49 23.46 -4.82 -5.76
CA GLY A 49 23.26 -5.95 -4.86
C GLY A 49 23.27 -5.56 -3.38
N GLY A 50 22.49 -4.53 -3.01
CA GLY A 50 22.36 -4.03 -1.63
C GLY A 50 22.18 -5.13 -0.59
N SER A 51 22.37 -4.81 0.68
CA SER A 51 22.23 -5.76 1.79
C SER A 51 20.89 -6.49 1.72
N VAL A 52 20.91 -7.79 1.97
CA VAL A 52 19.71 -8.61 2.08
C VAL A 52 19.49 -8.90 3.55
N ASN A 53 18.37 -8.47 4.10
CA ASN A 53 17.94 -8.80 5.45
C ASN A 53 16.74 -9.76 5.38
N LEU A 54 16.96 -11.00 5.75
CA LEU A 54 15.92 -12.02 5.84
C LEU A 54 15.53 -12.36 7.29
N GLU A 55 16.11 -11.66 8.28
CA GLU A 55 15.78 -11.84 9.68
C GLU A 55 14.53 -11.03 10.04
N PRO A 56 13.38 -11.69 10.33
CA PRO A 56 12.15 -10.98 10.67
C PRO A 56 12.30 -10.14 11.93
N PHE A 57 11.76 -8.94 11.89
CA PHE A 57 11.75 -7.95 12.97
C PHE A 57 13.12 -7.35 13.32
N HIS A 58 14.18 -7.62 12.55
CA HIS A 58 15.51 -7.05 12.78
C HIS A 58 15.51 -5.52 12.56
N THR A 59 15.03 -5.07 11.42
CA THR A 59 14.98 -3.64 11.05
C THR A 59 13.98 -2.89 11.92
N ILE A 60 12.80 -3.48 12.17
CA ILE A 60 11.79 -2.90 13.07
C ILE A 60 12.37 -2.66 14.46
N ARG A 61 13.03 -3.68 15.05
CA ARG A 61 13.65 -3.54 16.37
C ARG A 61 14.76 -2.50 16.39
N SER A 62 15.58 -2.45 15.34
CA SER A 62 16.67 -1.49 15.19
C SER A 62 16.15 -0.06 15.12
N TYR A 63 15.09 0.19 14.37
CA TYR A 63 14.47 1.51 14.24
C TYR A 63 13.76 1.95 15.54
N VAL A 64 13.08 1.05 16.22
CA VAL A 64 12.47 1.33 17.52
C VAL A 64 13.54 1.65 18.56
N ARG A 65 14.65 0.88 18.60
CA ARG A 65 15.78 1.14 19.49
C ARG A 65 16.45 2.48 19.19
N PHE A 66 16.63 2.80 17.92
CA PHE A 66 17.20 4.09 17.49
C PHE A 66 16.33 5.25 17.96
N TYR A 67 15.01 5.15 17.81
CA TYR A 67 14.08 6.15 18.31
C TYR A 67 14.19 6.32 19.84
N HIS A 68 14.24 5.22 20.59
CA HIS A 68 14.40 5.28 22.04
C HIS A 68 15.71 5.95 22.49
N ASN A 69 16.78 5.73 21.75
CA ASN A 69 18.10 6.27 22.12
C ASN A 69 18.31 7.73 21.69
N THR A 70 17.69 8.15 20.59
CA THR A 70 17.97 9.46 19.97
C THR A 70 16.80 10.44 20.05
N GLY A 71 15.57 9.93 20.27
CA GLY A 71 14.33 10.71 20.14
C GLY A 71 14.01 11.12 18.69
N SER A 72 14.81 10.68 17.71
CA SER A 72 14.62 11.08 16.32
C SER A 72 13.41 10.34 15.70
N PRO A 73 12.40 11.07 15.18
CA PRO A 73 11.20 10.45 14.61
C PRO A 73 11.44 9.81 13.23
N VAL A 74 12.60 10.03 12.60
CA VAL A 74 12.88 9.61 11.22
C VAL A 74 12.71 8.10 11.04
N SER A 75 13.21 7.29 11.96
CA SER A 75 13.10 5.83 11.89
C SER A 75 11.65 5.34 12.00
N ILE A 76 10.87 5.94 12.89
CA ILE A 76 9.43 5.61 13.03
C ILE A 76 8.66 6.08 11.79
N MET A 77 9.01 7.22 11.21
CA MET A 77 8.40 7.70 9.96
C MET A 77 8.69 6.75 8.79
N ASN A 78 9.88 6.14 8.72
CA ASN A 78 10.19 5.14 7.71
C ASN A 78 9.32 3.88 7.86
N LEU A 79 9.19 3.35 9.09
CA LEU A 79 8.33 2.19 9.36
C LEU A 79 6.86 2.48 8.99
N LEU A 80 6.35 3.62 9.41
CA LEU A 80 4.98 4.05 9.09
C LEU A 80 4.81 4.34 7.60
N GLY A 81 5.85 4.84 6.93
CA GLY A 81 5.87 5.10 5.50
C GLY A 81 5.53 3.86 4.68
N ASN A 82 6.20 2.73 4.97
CA ASN A 82 5.95 1.46 4.30
C ASN A 82 4.50 0.97 4.51
N VAL A 83 3.97 1.13 5.72
CA VAL A 83 2.56 0.80 5.98
C VAL A 83 1.62 1.73 5.19
N VAL A 84 1.78 3.04 5.33
CA VAL A 84 0.84 4.04 4.79
C VAL A 84 0.82 4.02 3.26
N ILE A 85 1.97 3.85 2.62
CA ILE A 85 2.09 3.87 1.16
C ILE A 85 1.29 2.73 0.50
N MET A 86 1.12 1.60 1.18
CA MET A 86 0.40 0.42 0.66
C MET A 86 -1.09 0.38 1.03
N VAL A 87 -1.57 1.22 1.94
CA VAL A 87 -3.00 1.30 2.28
C VAL A 87 -3.88 1.55 1.05
N PRO A 88 -3.58 2.50 0.15
CA PRO A 88 -4.42 2.75 -1.02
C PRO A 88 -4.52 1.55 -1.97
N LEU A 89 -3.46 0.72 -2.08
CA LEU A 89 -3.51 -0.51 -2.87
C LEU A 89 -4.61 -1.44 -2.34
N GLY A 90 -4.57 -1.73 -1.04
CA GLY A 90 -5.56 -2.57 -0.38
C GLY A 90 -6.98 -2.03 -0.46
N MET A 91 -7.15 -0.70 -0.47
CA MET A 91 -8.45 -0.06 -0.63
C MET A 91 -8.98 -0.15 -2.06
N LEU A 92 -8.17 0.13 -3.06
CA LEU A 92 -8.59 0.26 -4.45
C LEU A 92 -8.85 -1.08 -5.13
N LEU A 93 -8.10 -2.13 -4.78
CA LEU A 93 -8.28 -3.47 -5.34
C LEU A 93 -9.72 -4.01 -5.20
N PRO A 94 -10.35 -4.07 -4.00
CA PRO A 94 -11.72 -4.59 -3.85
C PRO A 94 -12.80 -3.65 -4.38
N VAL A 95 -12.47 -2.38 -4.61
CA VAL A 95 -13.38 -1.40 -5.23
C VAL A 95 -13.40 -1.59 -6.74
N LEU A 96 -12.24 -1.74 -7.36
CA LEU A 96 -12.10 -1.87 -8.82
C LEU A 96 -12.42 -3.27 -9.31
N PHE A 97 -11.97 -4.31 -8.60
CA PHE A 97 -12.08 -5.69 -9.03
C PHE A 97 -13.02 -6.49 -8.12
N ARG A 98 -14.06 -7.09 -8.70
CA ARG A 98 -15.03 -7.88 -7.94
C ARG A 98 -14.40 -9.10 -7.26
N THR A 99 -13.45 -9.76 -7.92
CA THR A 99 -12.71 -10.91 -7.39
C THR A 99 -11.91 -10.55 -6.14
N MET A 100 -11.34 -9.36 -6.10
CA MET A 100 -10.55 -8.86 -4.95
C MET A 100 -11.40 -8.50 -3.72
N ARG A 101 -12.73 -8.64 -3.80
CA ARG A 101 -13.61 -8.57 -2.62
C ARG A 101 -13.49 -9.78 -1.70
N HIS A 102 -12.97 -10.89 -2.21
CA HIS A 102 -12.68 -12.08 -1.42
C HIS A 102 -11.26 -11.96 -0.86
N PHE A 103 -11.11 -12.14 0.45
CA PHE A 103 -9.81 -12.01 1.10
C PHE A 103 -8.79 -13.03 0.58
N TRP A 104 -9.24 -14.24 0.23
CA TRP A 104 -8.41 -15.28 -0.38
C TRP A 104 -7.80 -14.89 -1.73
N ALA A 105 -8.34 -13.91 -2.44
CA ALA A 105 -7.79 -13.40 -3.68
C ALA A 105 -6.97 -12.12 -3.44
N CYS A 106 -7.46 -11.24 -2.57
CA CYS A 106 -6.84 -9.93 -2.36
C CYS A 106 -5.56 -10.01 -1.52
N LEU A 107 -5.59 -10.69 -0.37
CA LEU A 107 -4.43 -10.72 0.53
C LEU A 107 -3.22 -11.44 -0.06
N PRO A 108 -3.33 -12.60 -0.75
CA PRO A 108 -2.20 -13.19 -1.44
C PRO A 108 -1.61 -12.29 -2.53
N LEU A 109 -2.46 -11.57 -3.28
CA LEU A 109 -1.97 -10.60 -4.25
C LEU A 109 -1.23 -9.44 -3.58
N CYS A 110 -1.75 -8.93 -2.45
CA CYS A 110 -1.06 -7.88 -1.67
C CYS A 110 0.29 -8.38 -1.14
N ALA A 111 0.36 -9.61 -0.63
CA ALA A 111 1.60 -10.21 -0.16
C ALA A 111 2.61 -10.38 -1.30
N LEU A 112 2.16 -10.89 -2.45
CA LEU A 112 3.01 -11.03 -3.64
C LEU A 112 3.51 -9.66 -4.14
N THR A 113 2.67 -8.63 -4.09
CA THR A 113 3.07 -7.27 -4.46
C THR A 113 4.12 -6.72 -3.49
N ALA A 114 3.95 -6.92 -2.17
CA ALA A 114 4.90 -6.48 -1.15
C ALA A 114 6.28 -7.11 -1.37
N VAL A 115 6.34 -8.43 -1.52
CA VAL A 115 7.60 -9.15 -1.81
C VAL A 115 8.17 -8.75 -3.17
N GLY A 116 7.31 -8.58 -4.18
CA GLY A 116 7.72 -8.17 -5.52
C GLY A 116 8.35 -6.78 -5.56
N VAL A 117 7.86 -5.85 -4.75
CA VAL A 117 8.43 -4.51 -4.59
C VAL A 117 9.86 -4.59 -4.03
N GLU A 118 10.05 -5.33 -2.93
CA GLU A 118 11.37 -5.51 -2.31
C GLU A 118 12.37 -6.16 -3.28
N TRP A 119 11.92 -7.20 -3.98
CA TRP A 119 12.73 -7.87 -4.99
C TRP A 119 13.13 -6.92 -6.13
N LEU A 120 12.19 -6.12 -6.63
CA LEU A 120 12.45 -5.12 -7.67
C LEU A 120 13.43 -4.04 -7.18
N GLN A 121 13.27 -3.53 -5.95
CA GLN A 121 14.17 -2.54 -5.37
C GLN A 121 15.60 -3.10 -5.23
N TRP A 122 15.73 -4.36 -4.84
CA TRP A 122 17.02 -5.03 -4.77
C TRP A 122 17.67 -5.20 -6.14
N VAL A 123 16.93 -5.72 -7.14
CA VAL A 123 17.45 -5.93 -8.51
C VAL A 123 17.81 -4.61 -9.19
N THR A 124 17.05 -3.55 -8.95
CA THR A 124 17.30 -2.21 -9.53
C THR A 124 18.29 -1.38 -8.72
N ALA A 125 18.86 -1.94 -7.64
CA ALA A 125 19.73 -1.21 -6.71
C ALA A 125 19.11 0.08 -6.16
N THR A 126 17.77 0.14 -6.03
CA THR A 126 17.06 1.29 -5.49
C THR A 126 16.78 1.16 -3.99
N GLY A 127 17.02 -0.01 -3.41
CA GLY A 127 16.87 -0.33 -1.99
C GLY A 127 17.58 -1.61 -1.61
N ALA A 128 17.56 -1.96 -0.32
CA ALA A 128 17.94 -3.26 0.20
C ALA A 128 16.72 -4.21 0.18
N ALA A 129 16.94 -5.51 -0.01
CA ALA A 129 15.86 -6.48 0.19
C ALA A 129 15.67 -6.71 1.69
N ASP A 130 14.57 -6.22 2.24
CA ASP A 130 14.25 -6.34 3.67
C ASP A 130 12.90 -7.03 3.87
N VAL A 131 12.91 -8.15 4.59
CA VAL A 131 11.69 -8.88 4.93
C VAL A 131 10.75 -8.05 5.81
N ASP A 132 11.27 -7.16 6.65
CA ASP A 132 10.46 -6.30 7.49
C ASP A 132 9.68 -5.28 6.68
N ASP A 133 10.29 -4.73 5.62
CA ASP A 133 9.59 -3.82 4.70
C ASP A 133 8.50 -4.55 3.92
N SER A 134 8.74 -5.81 3.50
CA SER A 134 7.69 -6.66 2.93
C SER A 134 6.53 -6.88 3.91
N ILE A 135 6.81 -7.12 5.20
CA ILE A 135 5.79 -7.29 6.24
C ILE A 135 4.98 -6.00 6.43
N LEU A 136 5.65 -4.85 6.53
CA LEU A 136 5.00 -3.56 6.73
C LEU A 136 4.15 -3.16 5.51
N ASN A 137 4.65 -3.37 4.31
CA ASN A 137 3.95 -3.16 3.06
C ASN A 137 2.67 -4.02 2.99
N PHE A 138 2.79 -5.31 3.32
CA PHE A 138 1.64 -6.21 3.38
C PHE A 138 0.61 -5.78 4.44
N LEU A 139 1.06 -5.41 5.64
CA LEU A 139 0.18 -4.92 6.71
C LEU A 139 -0.59 -3.66 6.28
N GLY A 140 0.07 -2.73 5.59
CA GLY A 140 -0.59 -1.55 5.04
C GLY A 140 -1.69 -1.90 4.05
N ALA A 141 -1.41 -2.79 3.09
CA ALA A 141 -2.40 -3.25 2.13
C ALA A 141 -3.56 -4.03 2.80
N ALA A 142 -3.26 -4.87 3.79
CA ALA A 142 -4.28 -5.61 4.54
C ALA A 142 -5.20 -4.66 5.33
N LEU A 143 -4.65 -3.62 5.96
CA LEU A 143 -5.43 -2.58 6.64
C LEU A 143 -6.35 -1.84 5.66
N GLY A 144 -5.83 -1.44 4.49
CA GLY A 144 -6.62 -0.80 3.44
C GLY A 144 -7.78 -1.68 2.96
N TYR A 145 -7.50 -2.96 2.71
CA TYR A 145 -8.53 -3.95 2.37
C TYR A 145 -9.62 -4.04 3.45
N LEU A 146 -9.22 -4.20 4.71
CA LEU A 146 -10.14 -4.32 5.85
C LEU A 146 -11.04 -3.10 5.97
N LEU A 147 -10.49 -1.88 5.89
CA LEU A 147 -11.24 -0.63 5.96
C LEU A 147 -12.35 -0.58 4.91
N VAL A 148 -12.03 -0.87 3.64
CA VAL A 148 -13.03 -0.85 2.56
C VAL A 148 -14.06 -1.96 2.73
N ARG A 149 -13.64 -3.16 3.14
CA ARG A 149 -14.58 -4.27 3.35
C ARG A 149 -15.56 -3.98 4.46
N LEU A 150 -15.12 -3.40 5.56
CA LEU A 150 -15.99 -2.97 6.65
C LEU A 150 -17.00 -1.90 6.18
N CYS A 151 -16.55 -0.90 5.42
CA CYS A 151 -17.43 0.11 4.83
C CYS A 151 -18.46 -0.49 3.87
N GLN A 152 -18.06 -1.45 3.02
CA GLN A 152 -18.97 -2.12 2.08
C GLN A 152 -20.02 -2.96 2.81
N LEU A 153 -19.64 -3.68 3.87
CA LEU A 153 -20.55 -4.48 4.68
C LEU A 153 -21.55 -3.58 5.43
N ALA A 154 -21.08 -2.49 6.02
CA ALA A 154 -21.95 -1.51 6.69
C ALA A 154 -22.95 -0.86 5.74
N ALA A 155 -22.52 -0.52 4.51
CA ALA A 155 -23.39 0.05 3.49
C ALA A 155 -24.44 -0.97 2.95
N GLY A 156 -24.05 -2.25 2.85
CA GLY A 156 -24.96 -3.33 2.44
C GLY A 156 -26.07 -3.58 3.45
N ARG A 157 -25.79 -3.55 4.75
CA ARG A 157 -26.78 -3.72 5.83
C ARG A 157 -27.84 -2.62 5.85
N ARG A 158 -27.49 -1.39 5.45
CA ARG A 158 -28.44 -0.26 5.39
C ARG A 158 -29.45 -0.34 4.24
N LYS A 159 -29.18 -1.14 3.21
CA LYS A 159 -30.11 -1.32 2.08
C LYS A 159 -31.18 -2.40 2.32
N ASN A 160 -30.97 -3.25 3.33
CA ASN A 160 -31.87 -4.37 3.66
C ASN A 160 -32.76 -4.05 4.88
N LYS A 161 -32.73 -2.84 5.39
CA LYS A 161 -33.67 -2.26 6.34
C LYS A 161 -34.50 -1.16 5.65
#